data_d76e201bd83b5175cf9167c663a22b3b
#
_entry.id   d76e201bd83b5175cf9167c663a22b3b
#
_cell.length_a   1.000
_cell.length_b   1.000
_cell.length_c   1.000
_cell.angle_alpha   90.00
_cell.angle_beta   90.00
_cell.angle_gamma   90.00
#
_symmetry.space_group_name_H-M   'P 1'
#
loop_
_entity.id
_entity.type
_entity.pdbx_description
1 polymer ?
#
loop_
_entity_poly.entity_id
_entity_poly.type
_entity_poly.pdbx_seq_one_letter_code
_entity_poly.pdbx_strand_id
1 'polypeptide(L)'
;MNRVYVKKEFCISCHLCEVYCRLQHSASNELLKAYKKEYPHPLPAVRVEERGNLALSVRCQHCDEPLCLYACLGGAISCDNDSGMVNYDPEKCIGCWSCILACPFGAIKQDKEQKRIFKCDLCIGEETPACVANCPNEALVYIDIQDNDINNPDSHHKQTNNIKGGV
;
A
#
# COMPACT_ATOMS: atom_id res chain seq x y z
N MET A 1 15.52 3.24 -3.51
CA MET A 1 14.11 3.67 -3.55
C MET A 1 13.20 2.45 -3.46
N ASN A 2 12.63 2.22 -2.30
CA ASN A 2 11.86 1.00 -2.05
C ASN A 2 10.44 1.04 -2.64
N ARG A 3 10.04 -0.03 -3.32
CA ARG A 3 8.69 -0.21 -3.91
C ARG A 3 8.18 -1.62 -3.64
N VAL A 4 6.86 -1.74 -3.59
CA VAL A 4 6.23 -3.07 -3.60
C VAL A 4 5.89 -3.42 -5.04
N TYR A 5 6.44 -4.49 -5.54
CA TYR A 5 6.14 -5.05 -6.86
C TYR A 5 5.08 -6.14 -6.75
N VAL A 6 4.30 -6.36 -7.82
CA VAL A 6 3.26 -7.39 -7.87
C VAL A 6 3.56 -8.39 -8.98
N LYS A 7 3.80 -9.64 -8.59
CA LYS A 7 3.88 -10.79 -9.49
C LYS A 7 2.44 -11.30 -9.71
N LYS A 8 1.79 -10.82 -10.76
CA LYS A 8 0.37 -11.09 -11.03
C LYS A 8 0.07 -12.59 -11.23
N GLU A 9 1.05 -13.36 -11.70
CA GLU A 9 0.97 -14.80 -11.94
C GLU A 9 0.80 -15.60 -10.64
N PHE A 10 1.27 -15.04 -9.52
CA PHE A 10 1.24 -15.67 -8.19
C PHE A 10 0.08 -15.16 -7.31
N CYS A 11 -0.67 -14.17 -7.77
CA CYS A 11 -1.79 -13.65 -6.98
C CYS A 11 -2.98 -14.61 -7.06
N ILE A 12 -3.34 -15.18 -5.90
CA ILE A 12 -4.45 -16.14 -5.77
C ILE A 12 -5.74 -15.50 -5.26
N SER A 13 -5.83 -14.18 -5.26
CA SER A 13 -7.01 -13.43 -4.81
C SER A 13 -7.48 -13.73 -3.37
N CYS A 14 -6.55 -14.02 -2.46
CA CYS A 14 -6.88 -14.38 -1.09
C CYS A 14 -7.28 -13.20 -0.19
N HIS A 15 -7.10 -11.95 -0.64
CA HIS A 15 -7.39 -10.70 0.08
C HIS A 15 -6.64 -10.50 1.41
N LEU A 16 -5.70 -11.36 1.79
CA LEU A 16 -4.93 -11.20 3.03
C LEU A 16 -4.15 -9.89 3.07
N CYS A 17 -3.66 -9.41 1.93
CA CYS A 17 -3.00 -8.10 1.83
C CYS A 17 -3.92 -6.94 2.29
N GLU A 18 -5.22 -7.00 1.99
CA GLU A 18 -6.20 -6.00 2.45
C GLU A 18 -6.46 -6.13 3.96
N VAL A 19 -6.56 -7.36 4.45
CA VAL A 19 -6.79 -7.65 5.87
C VAL A 19 -5.64 -7.12 6.72
N TYR A 20 -4.40 -7.47 6.35
CA TYR A 20 -3.23 -7.05 7.11
C TYR A 20 -2.89 -5.57 6.93
N CYS A 21 -3.18 -4.97 5.77
CA CYS A 21 -3.06 -3.53 5.60
C CYS A 21 -4.03 -2.78 6.51
N ARG A 22 -5.27 -3.26 6.65
CA ARG A 22 -6.25 -2.69 7.59
C ARG A 22 -5.79 -2.86 9.03
N LEU A 23 -5.28 -4.03 9.39
CA LEU A 23 -4.77 -4.32 10.72
C LEU A 23 -3.62 -3.41 11.10
N GLN A 24 -2.63 -3.23 10.22
CA GLN A 24 -1.47 -2.35 10.42
C GLN A 24 -1.86 -0.90 10.68
N HIS A 25 -2.94 -0.43 10.05
CA HIS A 25 -3.44 0.94 10.22
C HIS A 25 -4.57 1.05 11.24
N SER A 26 -4.80 0.01 12.05
CA SER A 26 -5.75 0.01 13.14
C SER A 26 -5.10 0.49 14.44
N ALA A 27 -5.88 1.11 15.32
CA ALA A 27 -5.39 1.58 16.60
C ALA A 27 -5.10 0.43 17.58
N SER A 28 -5.82 -0.69 17.44
CA SER A 28 -5.72 -1.83 18.37
C SER A 28 -4.68 -2.87 17.95
N ASN A 29 -4.28 -2.92 16.68
CA ASN A 29 -3.48 -4.01 16.11
C ASN A 29 -4.07 -5.42 16.37
N GLU A 30 -5.37 -5.49 16.69
CA GLU A 30 -6.09 -6.74 16.91
C GLU A 30 -7.19 -6.94 15.87
N LEU A 31 -7.14 -8.06 15.14
CA LEU A 31 -8.01 -8.33 13.99
C LEU A 31 -9.51 -8.16 14.30
N LEU A 32 -9.98 -8.75 15.41
CA LEU A 32 -11.39 -8.67 15.78
C LEU A 32 -11.81 -7.26 16.20
N LYS A 33 -10.93 -6.52 16.85
CA LYS A 33 -11.21 -5.14 17.25
C LYS A 33 -11.21 -4.22 16.04
N ALA A 34 -10.20 -4.31 15.17
CA ALA A 34 -10.07 -3.52 13.96
C ALA A 34 -11.29 -3.64 13.03
N TYR A 35 -11.89 -4.84 12.97
CA TYR A 35 -13.03 -5.08 12.08
C TYR A 35 -14.39 -4.84 12.72
N LYS A 36 -14.54 -5.02 14.05
CA LYS A 36 -15.85 -5.00 14.72
C LYS A 36 -16.06 -3.84 15.69
N LYS A 37 -14.97 -3.30 16.24
CA LYS A 37 -15.09 -2.36 17.38
C LYS A 37 -14.50 -0.98 17.10
N GLU A 38 -13.54 -0.85 16.18
CA GLU A 38 -12.96 0.45 15.87
C GLU A 38 -13.88 1.29 15.00
N TYR A 39 -14.02 2.55 15.39
CA TYR A 39 -14.74 3.54 14.61
C TYR A 39 -13.95 4.86 14.62
N PRO A 40 -13.70 5.50 13.48
CA PRO A 40 -13.99 5.02 12.13
C PRO A 40 -13.22 3.74 11.78
N HIS A 41 -13.79 2.89 10.93
CA HIS A 41 -13.12 1.66 10.52
C HIS A 41 -11.85 1.96 9.74
N PRO A 42 -10.70 1.37 10.11
CA PRO A 42 -9.46 1.55 9.35
C PRO A 42 -9.64 1.06 7.90
N LEU A 43 -9.16 1.85 6.94
CA LEU A 43 -9.24 1.52 5.53
C LEU A 43 -7.97 0.80 5.08
N PRO A 44 -8.04 -0.24 4.23
CA PRO A 44 -6.85 -0.79 3.60
C PRO A 44 -6.42 0.11 2.44
N ALA A 45 -5.13 0.46 2.36
CA ALA A 45 -4.55 1.21 1.25
C ALA A 45 -4.31 0.35 0.00
N VAL A 46 -4.47 -0.94 0.13
CA VAL A 46 -4.40 -1.94 -0.95
C VAL A 46 -5.78 -2.48 -1.24
N ARG A 47 -6.04 -2.92 -2.48
CA ARG A 47 -7.21 -3.69 -2.87
C ARG A 47 -6.85 -4.73 -3.90
N VAL A 48 -7.57 -5.84 -3.91
CA VAL A 48 -7.46 -6.87 -4.94
C VAL A 48 -8.52 -6.62 -6.01
N GLU A 49 -8.08 -6.54 -7.25
CA GLU A 49 -8.94 -6.45 -8.43
C GLU A 49 -8.93 -7.78 -9.16
N GLU A 50 -10.09 -8.27 -9.52
CA GLU A 50 -10.27 -9.52 -10.26
C GLU A 50 -10.89 -9.25 -11.62
N ARG A 51 -10.31 -9.83 -12.66
CA ARG A 51 -10.88 -9.80 -14.02
C ARG A 51 -10.72 -11.17 -14.67
N GLY A 52 -11.80 -11.92 -14.73
CA GLY A 52 -11.78 -13.31 -15.23
C GLY A 52 -10.84 -14.17 -14.37
N ASN A 53 -9.80 -14.72 -14.96
CA ASN A 53 -8.83 -15.57 -14.28
C ASN A 53 -7.60 -14.80 -13.75
N LEU A 54 -7.59 -13.49 -13.87
CA LEU A 54 -6.49 -12.65 -13.41
C LEU A 54 -6.88 -11.93 -12.13
N ALA A 55 -6.00 -11.96 -11.15
CA ALA A 55 -6.10 -11.18 -9.93
C ALA A 55 -4.87 -10.29 -9.77
N LEU A 56 -5.07 -9.09 -9.27
CA LEU A 56 -4.00 -8.11 -9.08
C LEU A 56 -4.22 -7.30 -7.81
N SER A 57 -3.21 -7.22 -6.99
CA SER A 57 -3.19 -6.31 -5.84
C SER A 57 -2.84 -4.89 -6.29
N VAL A 58 -3.78 -3.96 -6.16
CA VAL A 58 -3.64 -2.55 -6.54
C VAL A 58 -3.43 -1.69 -5.30
N ARG A 59 -2.41 -0.86 -5.33
CA ARG A 59 -2.07 0.11 -4.28
C ARG A 59 -1.33 1.31 -4.87
N CYS A 60 -0.99 2.30 -4.05
CA CYS A 60 -0.17 3.42 -4.49
C CYS A 60 1.18 2.94 -5.04
N GLN A 61 1.55 3.43 -6.22
CA GLN A 61 2.82 3.10 -6.88
C GLN A 61 3.96 4.02 -6.47
N HIS A 62 3.68 5.10 -5.70
CA HIS A 62 4.64 6.16 -5.38
C HIS A 62 5.38 6.63 -6.64
N CYS A 63 4.58 7.09 -7.62
CA CYS A 63 5.03 7.46 -8.96
C CYS A 63 6.13 8.53 -8.91
N ASP A 64 7.07 8.48 -9.85
CA ASP A 64 8.10 9.52 -10.00
C ASP A 64 7.49 10.87 -10.42
N GLU A 65 6.42 10.83 -11.24
CA GLU A 65 5.58 11.98 -11.56
C GLU A 65 4.19 11.81 -10.93
N PRO A 66 4.01 12.18 -9.65
CA PRO A 66 2.78 11.89 -8.93
C PRO A 66 1.68 12.89 -9.28
N LEU A 67 0.79 12.55 -10.23
CA LEU A 67 -0.34 13.38 -10.64
C LEU A 67 -1.25 13.80 -9.46
N CYS A 68 -1.33 12.95 -8.43
CA CYS A 68 -2.09 13.24 -7.21
C CYS A 68 -1.50 14.42 -6.41
N LEU A 69 -0.17 14.62 -6.46
CA LEU A 69 0.50 15.76 -5.85
C LEU A 69 0.12 17.06 -6.58
N TYR A 70 0.21 17.04 -7.91
CA TYR A 70 -0.12 18.23 -8.73
C TYR A 70 -1.60 18.60 -8.64
N ALA A 71 -2.48 17.62 -8.42
CA ALA A 71 -3.91 17.84 -8.25
C ALA A 71 -4.32 18.23 -6.81
N CYS A 72 -3.39 18.25 -5.86
CA CYS A 72 -3.70 18.49 -4.45
C CYS A 72 -3.87 19.99 -4.17
N LEU A 73 -5.11 20.46 -4.07
CA LEU A 73 -5.41 21.87 -3.82
C LEU A 73 -4.99 22.35 -2.42
N GLY A 74 -5.01 21.45 -1.43
CA GLY A 74 -4.63 21.76 -0.04
C GLY A 74 -3.14 21.59 0.24
N GLY A 75 -2.33 21.14 -0.74
CA GLY A 75 -0.91 20.85 -0.49
C GLY A 75 -0.65 19.72 0.51
N ALA A 76 -1.64 18.84 0.68
CA ALA A 76 -1.56 17.71 1.63
C ALA A 76 -0.71 16.54 1.12
N ILE A 77 -0.38 16.52 -0.18
CA ILE A 77 0.45 15.49 -0.78
C ILE A 77 1.81 16.10 -1.13
N SER A 78 2.87 15.43 -0.75
CA SER A 78 4.26 15.83 -1.02
C SER A 78 5.05 14.62 -1.53
N CYS A 79 6.15 14.89 -2.22
CA CYS A 79 7.11 13.86 -2.62
C CYS A 79 8.41 14.10 -1.83
N ASP A 80 8.93 13.05 -1.24
CA ASP A 80 10.25 13.05 -0.64
C ASP A 80 11.28 12.78 -1.74
N ASN A 81 12.18 13.72 -1.97
CA ASN A 81 13.17 13.65 -3.05
C ASN A 81 14.23 12.56 -2.82
N ASP A 82 14.52 12.20 -1.58
CA ASP A 82 15.56 11.23 -1.24
C ASP A 82 15.03 9.79 -1.40
N SER A 83 13.86 9.50 -0.86
CA SER A 83 13.23 8.18 -0.94
C SER A 83 12.29 8.03 -2.15
N GLY A 84 11.91 9.13 -2.81
CA GLY A 84 10.89 9.20 -3.86
C GLY A 84 9.51 8.79 -3.35
N MET A 85 9.30 8.79 -2.06
CA MET A 85 8.02 8.40 -1.48
C MET A 85 7.02 9.54 -1.57
N VAL A 86 5.82 9.24 -2.05
CA VAL A 86 4.72 10.20 -2.06
C VAL A 86 4.03 10.15 -0.70
N ASN A 87 4.21 11.19 0.09
CA ASN A 87 3.67 11.33 1.44
C ASN A 87 2.31 12.01 1.46
N TYR A 88 1.58 11.85 2.55
CA TYR A 88 0.28 12.47 2.77
C TYR A 88 0.18 13.01 4.20
N ASP A 89 -0.17 14.27 4.31
CA ASP A 89 -0.41 14.97 5.57
C ASP A 89 -1.93 15.17 5.76
N PRO A 90 -2.56 14.43 6.68
CA PRO A 90 -4.01 14.52 6.90
C PRO A 90 -4.47 15.88 7.44
N GLU A 91 -3.59 16.64 8.12
CA GLU A 91 -3.94 17.93 8.70
C GLU A 91 -4.12 19.02 7.63
N LYS A 92 -3.47 18.88 6.48
CA LYS A 92 -3.60 19.78 5.33
C LYS A 92 -4.72 19.37 4.37
N CYS A 93 -5.32 18.21 4.57
CA CYS A 93 -6.33 17.70 3.64
C CYS A 93 -7.67 18.40 3.81
N ILE A 94 -8.13 19.05 2.75
CA ILE A 94 -9.43 19.74 2.70
C ILE A 94 -10.58 18.85 2.19
N GLY A 95 -10.32 17.58 1.88
CA GLY A 95 -11.36 16.64 1.41
C GLY A 95 -11.93 16.95 0.03
N CYS A 96 -11.18 17.59 -0.87
CA CYS A 96 -11.67 17.97 -2.21
C CYS A 96 -11.71 16.81 -3.23
N TRP A 97 -11.10 15.68 -2.94
CA TRP A 97 -11.07 14.43 -3.73
C TRP A 97 -10.36 14.53 -5.09
N SER A 98 -9.77 15.67 -5.45
CA SER A 98 -9.10 15.87 -6.73
C SER A 98 -7.99 14.86 -6.99
N CYS A 99 -7.24 14.49 -5.95
CA CYS A 99 -6.17 13.48 -6.05
C CYS A 99 -6.69 12.06 -6.35
N ILE A 100 -7.92 11.73 -5.93
CA ILE A 100 -8.55 10.44 -6.27
C ILE A 100 -8.83 10.37 -7.76
N LEU A 101 -9.36 11.45 -8.33
CA LEU A 101 -9.66 11.53 -9.77
C LEU A 101 -8.39 11.57 -10.63
N ALA A 102 -7.32 12.18 -10.11
CA ALA A 102 -6.04 12.28 -10.81
C ALA A 102 -5.21 10.99 -10.77
N CYS A 103 -5.51 10.06 -9.86
CA CYS A 103 -4.73 8.83 -9.73
C CYS A 103 -5.05 7.82 -10.84
N PRO A 104 -4.10 7.51 -11.77
CA PRO A 104 -4.37 6.60 -12.88
C PRO A 104 -4.59 5.15 -12.42
N PHE A 105 -4.12 4.81 -11.22
CA PHE A 105 -4.28 3.47 -10.63
C PHE A 105 -5.51 3.37 -9.73
N GLY A 106 -6.23 4.49 -9.47
CA GLY A 106 -7.31 4.53 -8.50
C GLY A 106 -6.90 4.04 -7.11
N ALA A 107 -5.65 4.26 -6.72
CA ALA A 107 -5.04 3.72 -5.51
C ALA A 107 -5.28 4.57 -4.26
N ILE A 108 -5.92 5.73 -4.40
CA ILE A 108 -6.27 6.62 -3.29
C ILE A 108 -7.71 6.36 -2.91
N LYS A 109 -7.96 6.10 -1.63
CA LYS A 109 -9.31 5.83 -1.12
C LYS A 109 -9.91 7.06 -0.47
N GLN A 110 -11.22 7.18 -0.59
CA GLN A 110 -12.00 8.19 0.08
C GLN A 110 -12.38 7.70 1.49
N ASP A 111 -11.95 8.43 2.51
CA ASP A 111 -12.51 8.31 3.85
C ASP A 111 -13.64 9.34 4.01
N LYS A 112 -14.88 8.85 3.88
CA LYS A 112 -16.07 9.70 3.97
C LYS A 112 -16.36 10.16 5.39
N GLU A 113 -15.98 9.36 6.37
CA GLU A 113 -16.24 9.64 7.79
C GLU A 113 -15.34 10.75 8.31
N GLN A 114 -14.05 10.68 7.97
CA GLN A 114 -13.06 11.69 8.36
C GLN A 114 -12.90 12.82 7.34
N LYS A 115 -13.68 12.77 6.22
CA LYS A 115 -13.63 13.76 5.12
C LYS A 115 -12.22 13.99 4.57
N ARG A 116 -11.43 12.94 4.49
CA ARG A 116 -10.04 12.95 4.01
C ARG A 116 -9.73 11.71 3.16
N ILE A 117 -8.54 11.68 2.57
CA ILE A 117 -8.11 10.52 1.80
C ILE A 117 -7.33 9.53 2.67
N PHE A 118 -7.23 8.30 2.17
CA PHE A 118 -6.33 7.28 2.65
C PHE A 118 -5.53 6.69 1.48
N LYS A 119 -4.21 6.60 1.61
CA LYS A 119 -3.30 6.05 0.61
C LYS A 119 -2.18 5.25 1.27
N CYS A 120 -1.54 4.39 0.50
CA CYS A 120 -0.39 3.61 0.96
C CYS A 120 0.76 4.54 1.40
N ASP A 121 1.35 4.23 2.53
CA ASP A 121 2.51 4.86 3.14
C ASP A 121 3.72 3.91 3.23
N LEU A 122 3.65 2.73 2.56
CA LEU A 122 4.62 1.65 2.64
C LEU A 122 4.86 1.12 4.06
N CYS A 123 3.90 1.34 4.98
CA CYS A 123 4.00 1.01 6.40
C CYS A 123 5.26 1.65 7.03
N ILE A 124 5.38 2.98 6.95
CA ILE A 124 6.53 3.74 7.48
C ILE A 124 6.89 3.27 8.89
N GLY A 125 8.17 2.96 9.10
CA GLY A 125 8.68 2.47 10.39
C GLY A 125 8.79 0.95 10.47
N GLU A 126 8.20 0.22 9.54
CA GLU A 126 8.33 -1.24 9.43
C GLU A 126 9.41 -1.63 8.43
N GLU A 127 10.14 -2.70 8.69
CA GLU A 127 11.17 -3.23 7.79
C GLU A 127 10.54 -3.74 6.47
N THR A 128 9.35 -4.34 6.58
CA THR A 128 8.61 -4.88 5.43
C THR A 128 7.14 -4.50 5.54
N PRO A 129 6.52 -3.98 4.48
CA PRO A 129 5.09 -3.65 4.47
C PRO A 129 4.22 -4.86 4.83
N ALA A 130 3.21 -4.65 5.68
CA ALA A 130 2.35 -5.72 6.20
C ALA A 130 1.69 -6.56 5.10
N CYS A 131 1.33 -5.95 3.96
CA CYS A 131 0.77 -6.65 2.81
C CYS A 131 1.76 -7.61 2.14
N VAL A 132 3.06 -7.29 2.16
CA VAL A 132 4.14 -8.14 1.63
C VAL A 132 4.42 -9.27 2.61
N ALA A 133 4.67 -8.94 3.89
CA ALA A 133 5.00 -9.90 4.93
C ALA A 133 3.95 -11.02 5.09
N ASN A 134 2.69 -10.73 4.76
CA ASN A 134 1.57 -11.66 4.91
C ASN A 134 1.00 -12.16 3.57
N CYS A 135 1.74 -12.03 2.48
CA CYS A 135 1.34 -12.59 1.20
C CYS A 135 1.72 -14.07 1.13
N PRO A 136 0.77 -15.02 1.20
CA PRO A 136 1.09 -16.44 1.36
C PRO A 136 1.76 -17.03 0.12
N ASN A 137 1.54 -16.42 -1.03
CA ASN A 137 2.06 -16.89 -2.31
C ASN A 137 3.18 -15.99 -2.87
N GLU A 138 3.75 -15.11 -2.02
CA GLU A 138 4.82 -14.18 -2.39
C GLU A 138 4.56 -13.39 -3.68
N ALA A 139 3.27 -13.14 -3.95
CA ALA A 139 2.85 -12.34 -5.09
C ALA A 139 3.22 -10.85 -4.92
N LEU A 140 3.45 -10.41 -3.70
CA LEU A 140 3.92 -9.06 -3.35
C LEU A 140 5.37 -9.14 -2.89
N VAL A 141 6.23 -8.32 -3.50
CA VAL A 141 7.67 -8.28 -3.20
C VAL A 141 8.06 -6.83 -2.90
N TYR A 142 8.82 -6.61 -1.83
CA TYR A 142 9.36 -5.30 -1.48
C TYR A 142 10.80 -5.21 -1.95
N ILE A 143 11.09 -4.34 -2.89
CA ILE A 143 12.38 -4.23 -3.57
C ILE A 143 12.89 -2.80 -3.55
N ASP A 144 14.23 -2.63 -3.49
CA ASP A 144 14.90 -1.37 -3.75
C ASP A 144 15.17 -1.25 -5.26
N ILE A 145 14.60 -0.21 -5.89
CA ILE A 145 14.73 0.03 -7.34
C ILE A 145 16.15 0.52 -7.71
N GLN A 146 17.02 0.82 -6.77
CA GLN A 146 18.41 1.19 -7.07
C GLN A 146 19.25 0.00 -7.55
N ASP A 147 18.86 -1.21 -7.24
CA ASP A 147 19.46 -2.40 -7.84
C ASP A 147 18.91 -2.58 -9.25
N ASN A 148 19.80 -2.64 -10.25
CA ASN A 148 19.52 -2.75 -11.68
C ASN A 148 18.73 -4.02 -12.11
N ASP A 149 18.00 -4.64 -11.20
CA ASP A 149 17.32 -5.92 -11.33
C ASP A 149 15.83 -5.82 -11.72
N ILE A 150 15.37 -4.68 -12.21
CA ILE A 150 13.97 -4.53 -12.71
C ILE A 150 13.66 -5.55 -13.82
N ASN A 151 14.70 -6.05 -14.49
CA ASN A 151 14.56 -7.03 -15.58
C ASN A 151 14.61 -8.50 -15.11
N ASN A 152 14.84 -8.77 -13.83
CA ASN A 152 14.85 -10.14 -13.31
C ASN A 152 14.09 -10.24 -11.97
N PRO A 153 12.75 -10.34 -11.98
CA PRO A 153 11.93 -10.47 -10.78
C PRO A 153 12.22 -11.75 -9.98
N ASP A 154 12.95 -12.71 -10.54
CA ASP A 154 13.27 -13.98 -9.90
C ASP A 154 14.55 -13.95 -9.05
N SER A 155 15.36 -12.89 -9.14
CA SER A 155 16.62 -12.78 -8.38
C SER A 155 16.41 -12.55 -6.87
N HIS A 156 15.23 -12.12 -6.45
CA HIS A 156 14.91 -11.79 -5.06
C HIS A 156 14.44 -12.98 -4.19
N HIS A 157 14.49 -14.21 -4.69
CA HIS A 157 14.08 -15.42 -3.95
C HIS A 157 15.00 -15.80 -2.76
N LYS A 158 16.06 -15.03 -2.45
CA LYS A 158 17.11 -15.47 -1.50
C LYS A 158 17.11 -14.80 -0.13
N GLN A 159 16.22 -13.86 0.20
CA GLN A 159 16.35 -13.11 1.47
C GLN A 159 15.25 -13.33 2.53
N THR A 160 14.30 -14.21 2.35
CA THR A 160 13.21 -14.39 3.34
C THR A 160 13.27 -15.68 4.16
N ASN A 161 14.39 -16.38 4.22
CA ASN A 161 14.53 -17.62 5.04
C ASN A 161 15.02 -17.34 6.47
N ASN A 162 14.46 -16.34 7.18
CA ASN A 162 14.73 -16.20 8.61
C ASN A 162 13.46 -15.87 9.41
N ILE A 163 12.41 -16.67 9.21
CA ILE A 163 11.31 -16.70 10.18
C ILE A 163 11.77 -17.60 11.33
N LYS A 164 12.35 -16.99 12.36
CA LYS A 164 12.51 -17.67 13.64
C LYS A 164 11.12 -17.92 14.22
N GLY A 165 10.71 -19.20 14.21
CA GLY A 165 9.57 -19.66 14.96
C GLY A 165 9.76 -19.34 16.44
N GLY A 166 8.84 -18.58 16.99
CA GLY A 166 8.64 -18.40 18.42
C GLY A 166 7.23 -18.86 18.75
N VAL A 167 7.13 -19.96 19.46
CA VAL A 167 5.92 -20.51 20.10
C VAL A 167 5.51 -19.59 21.23
#